data_3cdcfab47c3147e9ef8549df842ffb1c
#
_entry.id   3cdcfab47c3147e9ef8549df842ffb1c
#
_cell.length_a   1.000
_cell.length_b   1.000
_cell.length_c   1.000
_cell.angle_alpha   90.00
_cell.angle_beta   90.00
_cell.angle_gamma   90.00
#
_symmetry.space_group_name_H-M   'P 1'
#
loop_
_entity.id
_entity.type
_entity.pdbx_description
1 polymer ?
#
loop_
_entity_poly.entity_id
_entity_poly.type
_entity_poly.pdbx_seq_one_letter_code
_entity_poly.pdbx_strand_id
1 'polypeptide(L)'
;MLFQLLALRNRFTYIRQMRRVLTFFLCFYGFIALSAQHGAVATVDPLATDAAVRVMKKGGNAIDAAVAAGLTLGVVNGYNSGIGGGCFIVARLSNGRVITINGRETAPAKAHRNMYLRNGKPDTGLSQLGPLASGVPGALAAYARLAEAHGKLPLRVHLETAATVAEKGFAIPAAYAGRIRATAKGLAKFPASGALFLKADGVPKVAGELLKQPDLARTYRAIAKEGTGWFYGGPFARKTELWMKDNGGILAARDFTNYKTTSPPPVRTTYRGHTILGMQPPSSGGVHVAQVLNILEHFDLAKMDSNSADFCHVITEAMKLAFADRAHWLGDPAFAKVPRGLVDKAYAKQLAARIRMDRATPVKTHGTPPRSTDNLYSKHTTHFSCADGEGNWVAITATVNTSFGSKVIIPGTGVIMNNEMDDFSIAPGVPNAFGLLGAEANAVTAGKRPLSSMSPTIVLKDDK
;
A
#
# COMPACT_ATOMS: atom_id res chain seq x y z
N MET A 1 15.27 -64.28 -56.09
CA MET A 1 14.86 -64.35 -54.67
C MET A 1 15.69 -63.55 -53.72
N LEU A 2 17.03 -63.44 -53.85
CA LEU A 2 17.91 -62.72 -52.95
C LEU A 2 17.72 -61.15 -52.96
N PHE A 3 17.40 -60.55 -54.08
CA PHE A 3 17.20 -59.10 -54.25
C PHE A 3 15.88 -58.59 -53.62
N GLN A 4 14.86 -59.39 -53.52
CA GLN A 4 13.59 -59.02 -52.86
C GLN A 4 13.69 -59.07 -51.33
N LEU A 5 14.51 -59.93 -50.76
CA LEU A 5 14.78 -59.99 -49.31
C LEU A 5 15.64 -58.80 -48.78
N LEU A 6 16.58 -58.30 -49.59
CA LEU A 6 17.39 -57.10 -49.25
C LEU A 6 16.56 -55.82 -49.28
N ALA A 7 15.59 -55.67 -50.20
CA ALA A 7 14.71 -54.52 -50.27
C ALA A 7 13.72 -54.45 -49.08
N LEU A 8 13.22 -55.58 -48.59
CA LEU A 8 12.36 -55.72 -47.45
C LEU A 8 13.13 -55.38 -46.15
N ARG A 9 14.40 -55.84 -46.02
CA ARG A 9 15.25 -55.56 -44.83
C ARG A 9 15.58 -54.07 -44.69
N ASN A 10 15.82 -53.36 -45.78
CA ASN A 10 16.06 -51.92 -45.78
C ASN A 10 14.79 -51.11 -45.45
N ARG A 11 13.61 -51.53 -45.89
CA ARG A 11 12.33 -50.87 -45.54
C ARG A 11 12.03 -50.99 -44.02
N PHE A 12 12.28 -52.18 -43.43
CA PHE A 12 12.06 -52.36 -41.98
C PHE A 12 13.04 -51.56 -41.12
N THR A 13 14.28 -51.37 -41.56
CA THR A 13 15.27 -50.54 -40.88
C THR A 13 14.90 -49.05 -40.94
N TYR A 14 14.42 -48.58 -42.10
CA TYR A 14 13.99 -47.17 -42.29
C TYR A 14 12.74 -46.85 -41.46
N ILE A 15 11.77 -47.77 -41.39
CA ILE A 15 10.54 -47.60 -40.56
C ILE A 15 10.89 -47.63 -39.08
N ARG A 16 11.86 -48.43 -38.65
CA ARG A 16 12.35 -48.46 -37.25
C ARG A 16 13.10 -47.21 -36.88
N GLN A 17 13.89 -46.63 -37.79
CA GLN A 17 14.56 -45.33 -37.57
C GLN A 17 13.55 -44.17 -37.54
N MET A 18 12.59 -44.12 -38.49
CA MET A 18 11.52 -43.11 -38.46
C MET A 18 10.67 -43.20 -37.21
N ARG A 19 10.31 -44.41 -36.73
CA ARG A 19 9.61 -44.54 -35.44
C ARG A 19 10.44 -44.00 -34.26
N ARG A 20 11.75 -44.26 -34.23
CA ARG A 20 12.62 -43.73 -33.18
C ARG A 20 12.76 -42.18 -33.22
N VAL A 21 12.86 -41.60 -34.40
CA VAL A 21 12.90 -40.15 -34.59
C VAL A 21 11.54 -39.54 -34.26
N LEU A 22 10.43 -40.13 -34.65
CA LEU A 22 9.08 -39.65 -34.31
C LEU A 22 8.80 -39.76 -32.81
N THR A 23 9.24 -40.84 -32.15
CA THR A 23 9.13 -41.00 -30.69
C THR A 23 10.02 -40.02 -29.97
N PHE A 24 11.20 -39.70 -30.47
CA PHE A 24 12.10 -38.66 -29.90
C PHE A 24 11.50 -37.25 -30.05
N PHE A 25 10.90 -36.93 -31.18
CA PHE A 25 10.18 -35.66 -31.37
C PHE A 25 8.91 -35.57 -30.54
N LEU A 26 8.13 -36.65 -30.40
CA LEU A 26 6.95 -36.69 -29.52
C LEU A 26 7.33 -36.58 -28.05
N CYS A 27 8.46 -37.18 -27.62
CA CYS A 27 8.99 -36.96 -26.25
C CYS A 27 9.52 -35.56 -26.03
N PHE A 28 10.06 -34.88 -27.05
CA PHE A 28 10.53 -33.49 -26.91
C PHE A 28 9.38 -32.46 -26.93
N TYR A 29 8.27 -32.74 -27.64
CA TYR A 29 7.04 -31.93 -27.59
C TYR A 29 6.19 -32.19 -26.34
N GLY A 30 6.38 -33.34 -25.67
CA GLY A 30 5.65 -33.70 -24.45
C GLY A 30 6.15 -33.01 -23.17
N PHE A 31 7.25 -32.23 -23.22
CA PHE A 31 7.82 -31.49 -22.07
C PHE A 31 7.68 -29.97 -22.18
N ILE A 32 6.77 -29.47 -23.01
CA ILE A 32 6.15 -28.19 -22.66
C ILE A 32 5.12 -28.55 -21.59
N ALA A 33 5.58 -28.79 -20.38
CA ALA A 33 4.71 -28.69 -19.23
C ALA A 33 4.12 -27.28 -19.32
N LEU A 34 2.84 -27.18 -19.68
CA LEU A 34 2.04 -26.04 -19.30
C LEU A 34 2.15 -25.99 -17.76
N SER A 35 3.18 -25.32 -17.28
CA SER A 35 3.23 -24.84 -15.92
C SER A 35 2.01 -23.93 -15.83
N ALA A 36 0.90 -24.47 -15.38
CA ALA A 36 -0.24 -23.67 -15.01
C ALA A 36 0.33 -22.66 -14.03
N GLN A 37 0.42 -21.41 -14.45
CA GLN A 37 0.90 -20.35 -13.58
C GLN A 37 -0.16 -20.21 -12.48
N HIS A 38 0.00 -21.02 -11.42
CA HIS A 38 -0.83 -20.92 -10.24
C HIS A 38 -0.41 -19.64 -9.53
N GLY A 39 -1.28 -18.68 -9.51
CA GLY A 39 -1.12 -17.44 -8.77
C GLY A 39 -2.41 -17.09 -8.06
N ALA A 40 -2.31 -16.29 -7.02
CA ALA A 40 -3.43 -15.77 -6.26
C ALA A 40 -3.38 -14.24 -6.22
N VAL A 41 -4.54 -13.61 -6.39
CA VAL A 41 -4.71 -12.16 -6.29
C VAL A 41 -5.91 -11.88 -5.39
N ALA A 42 -5.71 -11.04 -4.39
CA ALA A 42 -6.77 -10.53 -3.54
C ALA A 42 -6.74 -9.00 -3.54
N THR A 43 -7.80 -8.39 -4.04
CA THR A 43 -8.00 -6.93 -3.98
C THR A 43 -9.42 -6.61 -3.52
N VAL A 44 -9.68 -5.33 -3.22
CA VAL A 44 -11.00 -4.86 -2.79
C VAL A 44 -11.96 -4.57 -3.96
N ASP A 45 -11.51 -4.74 -5.22
CA ASP A 45 -12.30 -4.42 -6.41
C ASP A 45 -12.06 -5.44 -7.53
N PRO A 46 -13.12 -6.02 -8.14
CA PRO A 46 -12.99 -7.02 -9.19
C PRO A 46 -12.17 -6.55 -10.42
N LEU A 47 -12.30 -5.29 -10.82
CA LEU A 47 -11.56 -4.76 -11.98
C LEU A 47 -10.05 -4.69 -11.71
N ALA A 48 -9.66 -4.43 -10.46
CA ALA A 48 -8.25 -4.48 -10.06
C ALA A 48 -7.71 -5.91 -9.99
N THR A 49 -8.52 -6.86 -9.50
CA THR A 49 -8.21 -8.30 -9.54
C THR A 49 -8.03 -8.76 -10.98
N ASP A 50 -8.95 -8.41 -11.87
CA ASP A 50 -8.87 -8.76 -13.30
C ASP A 50 -7.64 -8.14 -13.99
N ALA A 51 -7.27 -6.91 -13.65
CA ALA A 51 -6.08 -6.27 -14.18
C ALA A 51 -4.80 -7.05 -13.79
N ALA A 52 -4.69 -7.44 -12.52
CA ALA A 52 -3.60 -8.24 -12.01
C ALA A 52 -3.52 -9.64 -12.68
N VAL A 53 -4.65 -10.34 -12.75
CA VAL A 53 -4.74 -11.66 -13.40
C VAL A 53 -4.37 -11.58 -14.88
N ARG A 54 -4.84 -10.55 -15.60
CA ARG A 54 -4.46 -10.34 -17.01
C ARG A 54 -2.97 -10.12 -17.20
N VAL A 55 -2.33 -9.42 -16.29
CA VAL A 55 -0.88 -9.17 -16.32
C VAL A 55 -0.11 -10.48 -16.07
N MET A 56 -0.54 -11.30 -15.12
CA MET A 56 0.03 -12.64 -14.90
C MET A 56 -0.13 -13.54 -16.14
N LYS A 57 -1.31 -13.56 -16.77
CA LYS A 57 -1.55 -14.31 -18.02
C LYS A 57 -0.68 -13.85 -19.20
N LYS A 58 -0.16 -12.61 -19.17
CA LYS A 58 0.80 -12.08 -20.14
C LYS A 58 2.26 -12.40 -19.81
N GLY A 59 2.52 -13.25 -18.84
CA GLY A 59 3.86 -13.64 -18.41
C GLY A 59 4.45 -12.79 -17.27
N GLY A 60 3.67 -11.87 -16.71
CA GLY A 60 4.06 -11.14 -15.48
C GLY A 60 4.09 -12.04 -14.25
N ASN A 61 4.84 -11.67 -13.24
CA ASN A 61 4.92 -12.33 -11.94
C ASN A 61 3.99 -11.65 -10.90
N ALA A 62 4.03 -12.08 -9.64
CA ALA A 62 3.25 -11.49 -8.56
C ALA A 62 3.55 -9.98 -8.34
N ILE A 63 4.77 -9.55 -8.64
CA ILE A 63 5.19 -8.14 -8.57
C ILE A 63 4.42 -7.31 -9.61
N ASP A 64 4.41 -7.76 -10.86
CA ASP A 64 3.67 -7.12 -11.96
C ASP A 64 2.17 -7.06 -11.67
N ALA A 65 1.62 -8.16 -11.15
CA ALA A 65 0.23 -8.25 -10.73
C ALA A 65 -0.10 -7.22 -9.66
N ALA A 66 0.73 -7.10 -8.63
CA ALA A 66 0.53 -6.14 -7.55
C ALA A 66 0.60 -4.68 -8.04
N VAL A 67 1.54 -4.34 -8.91
CA VAL A 67 1.65 -2.99 -9.50
C VAL A 67 0.44 -2.67 -10.37
N ALA A 68 0.00 -3.60 -11.20
CA ALA A 68 -1.20 -3.43 -12.03
C ALA A 68 -2.47 -3.26 -11.18
N ALA A 69 -2.61 -4.06 -10.10
CA ALA A 69 -3.69 -3.92 -9.14
C ALA A 69 -3.68 -2.55 -8.48
N GLY A 70 -2.53 -2.11 -7.95
CA GLY A 70 -2.40 -0.83 -7.25
C GLY A 70 -2.73 0.39 -8.11
N LEU A 71 -2.25 0.40 -9.36
CA LEU A 71 -2.57 1.45 -10.33
C LEU A 71 -4.06 1.43 -10.71
N THR A 72 -4.65 0.23 -10.89
CA THR A 72 -6.08 0.11 -11.21
C THR A 72 -6.96 0.48 -10.01
N LEU A 73 -6.58 0.13 -8.78
CA LEU A 73 -7.26 0.60 -7.57
C LEU A 73 -7.29 2.12 -7.46
N GLY A 74 -6.23 2.82 -7.91
CA GLY A 74 -6.23 4.27 -8.02
C GLY A 74 -7.32 4.83 -8.95
N VAL A 75 -7.87 4.00 -9.84
CA VAL A 75 -9.02 4.33 -10.71
C VAL A 75 -10.34 3.95 -10.05
N VAL A 76 -10.51 2.65 -9.70
CA VAL A 76 -11.80 2.08 -9.30
C VAL A 76 -12.07 2.19 -7.79
N ASN A 77 -11.05 2.50 -7.01
CA ASN A 77 -11.11 2.71 -5.56
C ASN A 77 -10.42 4.04 -5.17
N GLY A 78 -10.47 5.05 -6.04
CA GLY A 78 -9.78 6.33 -5.92
C GLY A 78 -10.11 7.14 -4.66
N TYR A 79 -11.19 6.76 -3.95
CA TYR A 79 -11.49 7.35 -2.64
C TYR A 79 -10.58 6.83 -1.51
N ASN A 80 -9.89 5.70 -1.71
CA ASN A 80 -8.97 5.12 -0.72
C ASN A 80 -7.49 5.21 -1.13
N SER A 81 -7.17 5.12 -2.43
CA SER A 81 -5.79 5.05 -2.91
C SER A 81 -5.60 5.65 -4.30
N GLY A 82 -4.37 5.86 -4.72
CA GLY A 82 -4.02 6.35 -6.05
C GLY A 82 -2.60 6.93 -6.09
N ILE A 83 -2.15 7.37 -7.29
CA ILE A 83 -0.80 7.91 -7.47
C ILE A 83 -0.59 9.28 -6.81
N GLY A 84 -1.67 9.94 -6.38
CA GLY A 84 -1.60 11.17 -5.57
C GLY A 84 -1.44 10.91 -4.07
N GLY A 85 -1.26 9.64 -3.66
CA GLY A 85 -1.05 9.18 -2.31
C GLY A 85 0.26 8.42 -2.11
N GLY A 86 0.31 7.58 -1.09
CA GLY A 86 1.46 6.76 -0.77
C GLY A 86 1.16 5.29 -0.57
N CYS A 87 2.21 4.51 -0.31
CA CYS A 87 2.06 3.10 0.01
C CYS A 87 3.24 2.55 0.81
N PHE A 88 3.02 1.39 1.43
CA PHE A 88 4.07 0.51 1.92
C PHE A 88 3.96 -0.85 1.25
N ILE A 89 5.11 -1.44 0.96
CA ILE A 89 5.25 -2.72 0.29
C ILE A 89 6.13 -3.64 1.13
N VAL A 90 5.66 -4.86 1.36
CA VAL A 90 6.47 -5.98 1.85
C VAL A 90 6.36 -7.08 0.79
N ALA A 91 7.48 -7.56 0.29
CA ALA A 91 7.49 -8.63 -0.68
C ALA A 91 8.53 -9.70 -0.30
N ARG A 92 8.16 -10.98 -0.48
CA ARG A 92 9.06 -12.12 -0.47
C ARG A 92 9.28 -12.55 -1.91
N LEU A 93 10.53 -12.59 -2.32
CA LEU A 93 10.91 -13.02 -3.66
C LEU A 93 11.09 -14.53 -3.72
N SER A 94 11.06 -15.10 -4.92
CA SER A 94 11.21 -16.54 -5.19
C SER A 94 12.47 -17.14 -4.56
N ASN A 95 13.55 -16.38 -4.43
CA ASN A 95 14.79 -16.80 -3.76
C ASN A 95 14.75 -16.68 -2.23
N GLY A 96 13.60 -16.45 -1.62
CA GLY A 96 13.40 -16.29 -0.18
C GLY A 96 13.76 -14.91 0.39
N ARG A 97 14.38 -14.03 -0.39
CA ARG A 97 14.73 -12.68 0.08
C ARG A 97 13.48 -11.85 0.32
N VAL A 98 13.40 -11.22 1.49
CA VAL A 98 12.33 -10.27 1.82
C VAL A 98 12.81 -8.85 1.59
N ILE A 99 12.01 -8.07 0.88
CA ILE A 99 12.25 -6.65 0.61
C ILE A 99 11.10 -5.81 1.11
N THR A 100 11.38 -4.57 1.44
CA THR A 100 10.36 -3.56 1.75
C THR A 100 10.58 -2.31 0.89
N ILE A 101 9.51 -1.61 0.57
CA ILE A 101 9.58 -0.30 -0.05
C ILE A 101 8.67 0.66 0.71
N ASN A 102 9.26 1.77 1.16
CA ASN A 102 8.56 2.87 1.78
C ASN A 102 8.27 3.93 0.72
N GLY A 103 7.03 3.97 0.27
CA GLY A 103 6.47 4.98 -0.62
C GLY A 103 5.54 5.93 0.12
N ARG A 104 5.75 6.15 1.44
CA ARG A 104 4.99 7.11 2.24
C ARG A 104 5.23 8.53 1.77
N GLU A 105 4.22 9.35 1.83
CA GLU A 105 4.29 10.79 1.54
C GLU A 105 5.32 11.49 2.43
N THR A 106 5.88 12.59 1.93
CA THR A 106 6.72 13.48 2.74
C THR A 106 6.08 14.84 2.87
N ALA A 107 6.27 15.48 4.02
CA ALA A 107 5.88 16.87 4.21
C ALA A 107 6.64 17.78 3.22
N PRO A 108 5.99 18.77 2.60
CA PRO A 108 6.65 19.73 1.74
C PRO A 108 7.78 20.49 2.44
N ALA A 109 8.74 21.00 1.69
CA ALA A 109 9.88 21.77 2.25
C ALA A 109 9.46 23.03 3.04
N LYS A 110 8.28 23.57 2.77
CA LYS A 110 7.70 24.72 3.49
C LYS A 110 6.89 24.33 4.73
N ALA A 111 6.73 23.02 4.99
CA ALA A 111 5.98 22.58 6.17
C ALA A 111 6.74 22.91 7.48
N HIS A 112 6.00 23.32 8.49
CA HIS A 112 6.56 23.67 9.79
C HIS A 112 5.60 23.32 10.94
N ARG A 113 6.13 23.24 12.16
CA ARG A 113 5.46 22.75 13.36
C ARG A 113 4.08 23.36 13.61
N ASN A 114 3.94 24.66 13.34
CA ASN A 114 2.76 25.46 13.70
C ASN A 114 1.84 25.76 12.50
N MET A 115 2.03 25.11 11.34
CA MET A 115 1.30 25.45 10.12
C MET A 115 -0.22 25.22 10.20
N TYR A 116 -0.66 24.43 11.16
CA TYR A 116 -2.09 24.10 11.40
C TYR A 116 -2.65 24.82 12.62
N LEU A 117 -1.96 25.86 13.12
CA LEU A 117 -2.51 26.74 14.17
C LEU A 117 -3.13 27.98 13.55
N ARG A 118 -4.34 28.33 13.96
CA ARG A 118 -4.98 29.62 13.70
C ARG A 118 -5.17 30.34 15.03
N ASN A 119 -4.64 31.55 15.14
CA ASN A 119 -4.67 32.32 16.39
C ASN A 119 -4.21 31.50 17.62
N GLY A 120 -3.14 30.71 17.43
CA GLY A 120 -2.58 29.84 18.48
C GLY A 120 -3.38 28.57 18.79
N LYS A 121 -4.52 28.33 18.13
CA LYS A 121 -5.39 27.15 18.33
C LYS A 121 -5.27 26.17 17.17
N PRO A 122 -5.27 24.83 17.41
CA PRO A 122 -5.28 23.83 16.37
C PRO A 122 -6.52 23.93 15.48
N ASP A 123 -6.29 23.91 14.15
CA ASP A 123 -7.35 23.82 13.13
C ASP A 123 -7.15 22.53 12.30
N THR A 124 -7.82 21.45 12.69
CA THR A 124 -7.77 20.16 12.00
C THR A 124 -8.36 20.21 10.60
N GLY A 125 -9.21 21.20 10.30
CA GLY A 125 -9.76 21.38 8.95
C GLY A 125 -8.68 21.65 7.91
N LEU A 126 -7.60 22.31 8.29
CA LEU A 126 -6.45 22.60 7.40
C LEU A 126 -5.63 21.38 7.06
N SER A 127 -5.53 20.40 7.98
CA SER A 127 -4.82 19.15 7.72
C SER A 127 -5.66 18.12 6.99
N GLN A 128 -6.99 18.26 6.97
CA GLN A 128 -7.93 17.29 6.39
C GLN A 128 -8.47 17.67 5.02
N LEU A 129 -8.58 18.96 4.71
CA LEU A 129 -9.24 19.44 3.52
C LEU A 129 -8.43 20.52 2.80
N GLY A 130 -8.26 20.37 1.50
CA GLY A 130 -7.67 21.39 0.64
C GLY A 130 -6.15 21.32 0.52
N PRO A 131 -5.54 22.41 0.02
CA PRO A 131 -4.15 22.38 -0.46
C PRO A 131 -3.10 22.15 0.62
N LEU A 132 -3.32 22.60 1.85
CA LEU A 132 -2.39 22.39 2.96
C LEU A 132 -2.38 20.97 3.51
N ALA A 133 -3.42 20.18 3.21
CA ALA A 133 -3.56 18.82 3.69
C ALA A 133 -2.66 17.80 2.96
N SER A 134 -2.13 18.16 1.77
CA SER A 134 -1.44 17.23 0.89
C SER A 134 0.05 17.15 1.16
N GLY A 135 0.57 15.93 1.39
CA GLY A 135 1.99 15.61 1.32
C GLY A 135 2.43 15.26 -0.11
N VAL A 136 3.75 15.16 -0.31
CA VAL A 136 4.35 14.78 -1.60
C VAL A 136 4.04 13.31 -1.87
N PRO A 137 3.36 12.96 -2.98
CA PRO A 137 2.96 11.59 -3.28
C PRO A 137 4.14 10.63 -3.48
N GLY A 138 4.01 9.41 -2.98
CA GLY A 138 5.07 8.40 -3.08
C GLY A 138 4.68 7.07 -3.73
N ALA A 139 3.37 6.80 -3.91
CA ALA A 139 2.90 5.51 -4.41
C ALA A 139 3.46 5.16 -5.79
N LEU A 140 3.44 6.12 -6.74
CA LEU A 140 3.98 5.89 -8.10
C LEU A 140 5.47 5.54 -8.08
N ALA A 141 6.28 6.24 -7.27
CA ALA A 141 7.70 5.94 -7.16
C ALA A 141 7.98 4.55 -6.57
N ALA A 142 7.15 4.13 -5.60
CA ALA A 142 7.27 2.80 -5.01
C ALA A 142 6.86 1.70 -6.01
N TYR A 143 5.79 1.88 -6.76
CA TYR A 143 5.36 0.94 -7.81
C TYR A 143 6.40 0.83 -8.93
N ALA A 144 6.94 1.96 -9.39
CA ALA A 144 7.98 1.98 -10.41
C ALA A 144 9.22 1.22 -9.93
N ARG A 145 9.72 1.55 -8.73
CA ARG A 145 10.88 0.86 -8.14
C ARG A 145 10.66 -0.64 -7.99
N LEU A 146 9.47 -1.06 -7.56
CA LEU A 146 9.14 -2.47 -7.41
C LEU A 146 9.12 -3.19 -8.76
N ALA A 147 8.44 -2.62 -9.78
CA ALA A 147 8.33 -3.18 -11.11
C ALA A 147 9.70 -3.25 -11.81
N GLU A 148 10.48 -2.17 -11.77
CA GLU A 148 11.80 -2.09 -12.43
C GLU A 148 12.82 -3.06 -11.83
N ALA A 149 12.79 -3.27 -10.51
CA ALA A 149 13.77 -4.12 -9.83
C ALA A 149 13.39 -5.62 -9.83
N HIS A 150 12.11 -5.96 -9.90
CA HIS A 150 11.63 -7.32 -9.62
C HIS A 150 10.47 -7.80 -10.52
N GLY A 151 9.89 -6.94 -11.32
CA GLY A 151 8.87 -7.29 -12.31
C GLY A 151 9.48 -7.95 -13.56
N LYS A 152 8.66 -8.66 -14.31
CA LYS A 152 9.00 -9.23 -15.63
C LYS A 152 8.52 -8.34 -16.78
N LEU A 153 7.57 -7.45 -16.52
CA LEU A 153 6.98 -6.56 -17.51
C LEU A 153 7.33 -5.10 -17.20
N PRO A 154 7.54 -4.26 -18.23
CA PRO A 154 7.83 -2.85 -18.00
C PRO A 154 6.62 -2.10 -17.40
N LEU A 155 6.88 -1.11 -16.54
CA LEU A 155 5.86 -0.30 -15.86
C LEU A 155 4.78 0.25 -16.79
N ARG A 156 5.13 0.57 -18.05
CA ARG A 156 4.17 1.07 -19.06
C ARG A 156 3.00 0.12 -19.31
N VAL A 157 3.21 -1.20 -19.20
CA VAL A 157 2.12 -2.20 -19.39
C VAL A 157 1.07 -2.08 -18.30
N HIS A 158 1.49 -1.84 -17.07
CA HIS A 158 0.60 -1.69 -15.91
C HIS A 158 -0.14 -0.36 -15.96
N LEU A 159 0.55 0.71 -16.34
CA LEU A 159 -0.05 2.05 -16.54
C LEU A 159 -1.11 2.06 -17.65
N GLU A 160 -0.83 1.44 -18.80
CA GLU A 160 -1.78 1.33 -19.91
C GLU A 160 -3.02 0.48 -19.53
N THR A 161 -2.81 -0.56 -18.71
CA THR A 161 -3.90 -1.38 -18.20
C THR A 161 -4.86 -0.53 -17.34
N ALA A 162 -4.33 0.25 -16.41
CA ALA A 162 -5.11 1.14 -15.56
C ALA A 162 -5.72 2.33 -16.35
N ALA A 163 -4.98 2.90 -17.31
CA ALA A 163 -5.46 3.96 -18.18
C ALA A 163 -6.70 3.52 -19.00
N THR A 164 -6.67 2.28 -19.49
CA THR A 164 -7.80 1.72 -20.24
C THR A 164 -9.06 1.62 -19.37
N VAL A 165 -8.94 1.24 -18.09
CA VAL A 165 -10.07 1.21 -17.16
C VAL A 165 -10.58 2.63 -16.86
N ALA A 166 -9.68 3.58 -16.66
CA ALA A 166 -10.03 4.97 -16.39
C ALA A 166 -10.78 5.62 -17.59
N GLU A 167 -10.36 5.31 -18.81
CA GLU A 167 -10.98 5.85 -20.04
C GLU A 167 -12.33 5.22 -20.34
N LYS A 168 -12.42 3.88 -20.28
CA LYS A 168 -13.69 3.16 -20.51
C LYS A 168 -14.71 3.50 -19.42
N GLY A 169 -14.24 3.73 -18.21
CA GLY A 169 -15.05 3.92 -17.03
C GLY A 169 -15.54 2.61 -16.42
N PHE A 170 -16.19 2.75 -15.28
CA PHE A 170 -16.82 1.64 -14.55
C PHE A 170 -18.12 2.09 -13.90
N ALA A 171 -19.03 1.14 -13.68
CA ALA A 171 -20.26 1.41 -12.94
C ALA A 171 -19.92 1.66 -11.47
N ILE A 172 -20.34 2.79 -10.91
CA ILE A 172 -20.06 3.17 -9.52
C ILE A 172 -20.65 2.12 -8.56
N PRO A 173 -19.86 1.42 -7.73
CA PRO A 173 -20.39 0.53 -6.70
C PRO A 173 -21.10 1.32 -5.58
N ALA A 174 -22.03 0.68 -4.87
CA ALA A 174 -22.78 1.30 -3.77
C ALA A 174 -21.87 1.92 -2.68
N ALA A 175 -20.77 1.24 -2.33
CA ALA A 175 -19.78 1.75 -1.37
C ALA A 175 -19.12 3.05 -1.86
N TYR A 176 -18.73 3.10 -3.15
CA TYR A 176 -18.13 4.29 -3.76
C TYR A 176 -19.14 5.46 -3.77
N ALA A 177 -20.39 5.21 -4.21
CA ALA A 177 -21.46 6.22 -4.19
C ALA A 177 -21.73 6.76 -2.78
N GLY A 178 -21.69 5.87 -1.77
CA GLY A 178 -21.78 6.26 -0.36
C GLY A 178 -20.67 7.22 0.06
N ARG A 179 -19.42 6.99 -0.41
CA ARG A 179 -18.27 7.86 -0.13
C ARG A 179 -18.39 9.21 -0.86
N ILE A 180 -18.83 9.23 -2.13
CA ILE A 180 -19.12 10.49 -2.85
C ILE A 180 -20.13 11.31 -2.06
N ARG A 181 -21.27 10.69 -1.68
CA ARG A 181 -22.34 11.38 -0.93
C ARG A 181 -21.83 11.93 0.41
N ALA A 182 -21.09 11.15 1.16
CA ALA A 182 -20.56 11.56 2.47
C ALA A 182 -19.56 12.72 2.37
N THR A 183 -18.87 12.87 1.24
CA THR A 183 -17.83 13.90 1.03
C THR A 183 -18.23 14.99 0.05
N ALA A 184 -19.46 14.99 -0.45
CA ALA A 184 -19.95 15.89 -1.52
C ALA A 184 -19.68 17.37 -1.25
N LYS A 185 -19.94 17.86 -0.02
CA LYS A 185 -19.66 19.25 0.38
C LYS A 185 -18.18 19.62 0.26
N GLY A 186 -17.29 18.67 0.55
CA GLY A 186 -15.83 18.87 0.40
C GLY A 186 -15.41 18.85 -1.07
N LEU A 187 -15.94 17.91 -1.86
CA LEU A 187 -15.66 17.78 -3.28
C LEU A 187 -16.14 19.00 -4.08
N ALA A 188 -17.30 19.55 -3.73
CA ALA A 188 -17.87 20.74 -4.36
C ALA A 188 -17.00 22.01 -4.21
N LYS A 189 -16.13 22.07 -3.20
CA LYS A 189 -15.23 23.22 -3.00
C LYS A 189 -14.13 23.33 -4.07
N PHE A 190 -13.84 22.23 -4.77
CA PHE A 190 -12.79 22.16 -5.77
C PHE A 190 -13.38 21.80 -7.14
N PRO A 191 -13.36 22.74 -8.12
CA PRO A 191 -14.07 22.57 -9.39
C PRO A 191 -13.76 21.26 -10.13
N ALA A 192 -12.49 20.86 -10.21
CA ALA A 192 -12.09 19.60 -10.88
C ALA A 192 -12.66 18.35 -10.18
N SER A 193 -12.76 18.37 -8.86
CA SER A 193 -13.34 17.27 -8.08
C SER A 193 -14.86 17.25 -8.18
N GLY A 194 -15.51 18.42 -8.10
CA GLY A 194 -16.93 18.57 -8.33
C GLY A 194 -17.35 18.05 -9.71
N ALA A 195 -16.65 18.48 -10.76
CA ALA A 195 -16.93 18.06 -12.14
C ALA A 195 -16.82 16.53 -12.34
N LEU A 196 -15.94 15.86 -11.60
CA LEU A 196 -15.78 14.40 -11.72
C LEU A 196 -16.84 13.63 -10.94
N PHE A 197 -17.18 14.05 -9.72
CA PHE A 197 -17.95 13.24 -8.77
C PHE A 197 -19.39 13.73 -8.55
N LEU A 198 -19.70 14.95 -8.98
CA LEU A 198 -21.04 15.52 -8.87
C LEU A 198 -21.65 15.71 -10.26
N LYS A 199 -22.97 15.81 -10.32
CA LYS A 199 -23.74 16.25 -11.49
C LYS A 199 -23.65 17.76 -11.63
N ALA A 200 -24.14 18.31 -12.75
CA ALA A 200 -24.11 19.74 -13.01
C ALA A 200 -24.90 20.55 -11.97
N ASP A 201 -25.92 19.97 -11.36
CA ASP A 201 -26.73 20.54 -10.28
C ASP A 201 -26.11 20.40 -8.89
N GLY A 202 -24.87 19.84 -8.81
CA GLY A 202 -24.16 19.59 -7.55
C GLY A 202 -24.58 18.31 -6.81
N VAL A 203 -25.54 17.55 -7.35
CA VAL A 203 -25.98 16.27 -6.76
C VAL A 203 -24.89 15.21 -6.92
N PRO A 204 -24.55 14.44 -5.87
CA PRO A 204 -23.61 13.34 -5.95
C PRO A 204 -24.00 12.29 -6.99
N LYS A 205 -23.03 11.79 -7.75
CA LYS A 205 -23.23 10.61 -8.60
C LYS A 205 -23.61 9.41 -7.74
N VAL A 206 -24.47 8.53 -8.27
CA VAL A 206 -25.07 7.40 -7.54
C VAL A 206 -24.55 6.05 -8.05
N ALA A 207 -24.86 4.98 -7.32
CA ALA A 207 -24.52 3.63 -7.72
C ALA A 207 -25.15 3.27 -9.09
N GLY A 208 -24.39 2.56 -9.92
CA GLY A 208 -24.77 2.18 -11.27
C GLY A 208 -24.43 3.21 -12.35
N GLU A 209 -24.20 4.48 -12.03
CA GLU A 209 -23.75 5.47 -13.01
C GLU A 209 -22.32 5.16 -13.50
N LEU A 210 -22.06 5.43 -14.77
CA LEU A 210 -20.73 5.22 -15.36
C LEU A 210 -19.79 6.38 -14.96
N LEU A 211 -18.70 6.04 -14.26
CA LEU A 211 -17.64 6.99 -13.94
C LEU A 211 -16.46 6.81 -14.90
N LYS A 212 -16.27 7.79 -15.79
CA LYS A 212 -15.10 7.91 -16.67
C LYS A 212 -14.12 8.93 -16.10
N GLN A 213 -12.81 8.62 -16.22
CA GLN A 213 -11.74 9.48 -15.72
C GLN A 213 -10.71 9.79 -16.82
N PRO A 214 -11.11 10.54 -17.88
CA PRO A 214 -10.27 10.74 -19.06
C PRO A 214 -8.96 11.49 -18.73
N ASP A 215 -8.99 12.40 -17.77
CA ASP A 215 -7.78 13.13 -17.33
C ASP A 215 -6.79 12.19 -16.68
N LEU A 216 -7.23 11.27 -15.82
CA LEU A 216 -6.38 10.28 -15.18
C LEU A 216 -5.83 9.29 -16.22
N ALA A 217 -6.64 8.88 -17.20
CA ALA A 217 -6.18 8.04 -18.31
C ALA A 217 -5.06 8.72 -19.11
N ARG A 218 -5.18 10.02 -19.42
CA ARG A 218 -4.12 10.79 -20.08
C ARG A 218 -2.86 10.89 -19.22
N THR A 219 -3.01 11.11 -17.93
CA THR A 219 -1.88 11.14 -16.98
C THR A 219 -1.14 9.81 -16.94
N TYR A 220 -1.84 8.69 -16.83
CA TYR A 220 -1.21 7.37 -16.85
C TYR A 220 -0.48 7.09 -18.17
N ARG A 221 -1.05 7.45 -19.33
CA ARG A 221 -0.38 7.30 -20.63
C ARG A 221 0.83 8.22 -20.78
N ALA A 222 0.76 9.44 -20.28
CA ALA A 222 1.91 10.33 -20.28
C ALA A 222 3.08 9.74 -19.45
N ILE A 223 2.79 9.19 -18.27
CA ILE A 223 3.78 8.52 -17.45
C ILE A 223 4.28 7.23 -18.14
N ALA A 224 3.41 6.47 -18.82
CA ALA A 224 3.79 5.28 -19.56
C ALA A 224 4.76 5.58 -20.71
N LYS A 225 4.59 6.73 -21.36
CA LYS A 225 5.41 7.20 -22.49
C LYS A 225 6.73 7.84 -22.03
N GLU A 226 6.69 8.70 -21.02
CA GLU A 226 7.79 9.58 -20.63
C GLU A 226 8.49 9.13 -19.32
N GLY A 227 7.98 8.07 -18.68
CA GLY A 227 8.48 7.59 -17.39
C GLY A 227 7.99 8.43 -16.22
N THR A 228 8.39 8.03 -15.00
CA THR A 228 8.00 8.70 -13.75
C THR A 228 8.50 10.15 -13.64
N GLY A 229 9.50 10.53 -14.47
CA GLY A 229 9.98 11.90 -14.58
C GLY A 229 8.90 12.89 -14.98
N TRP A 230 7.90 12.47 -15.80
CA TRP A 230 6.73 13.30 -16.14
C TRP A 230 5.95 13.74 -14.89
N PHE A 231 5.87 12.85 -13.89
CA PHE A 231 5.17 13.12 -12.63
C PHE A 231 6.04 13.89 -11.64
N TYR A 232 7.29 13.42 -11.38
CA TYR A 232 8.12 13.96 -10.31
C TYR A 232 8.99 15.17 -10.69
N GLY A 233 9.34 15.37 -11.94
CA GLY A 233 10.13 16.52 -12.41
C GLY A 233 9.49 17.28 -13.58
N GLY A 234 8.38 16.77 -14.07
CA GLY A 234 7.75 17.18 -15.31
C GLY A 234 6.46 17.99 -15.14
N PRO A 235 5.54 17.84 -16.11
CA PRO A 235 4.31 18.64 -16.18
C PRO A 235 3.41 18.52 -14.95
N PHE A 236 3.31 17.34 -14.32
CA PHE A 236 2.46 17.17 -13.13
C PHE A 236 2.96 18.01 -11.95
N ALA A 237 4.25 17.92 -11.63
CA ALA A 237 4.83 18.68 -10.53
C ALA A 237 4.67 20.19 -10.72
N ARG A 238 4.92 20.69 -11.95
CA ARG A 238 4.73 22.11 -12.28
C ARG A 238 3.28 22.57 -12.20
N LYS A 239 2.34 21.78 -12.74
CA LYS A 239 0.90 22.09 -12.61
C LYS A 239 0.45 22.12 -11.16
N THR A 240 0.93 21.18 -10.35
CA THR A 240 0.63 21.13 -8.92
C THR A 240 1.15 22.36 -8.20
N GLU A 241 2.39 22.77 -8.42
CA GLU A 241 2.97 23.98 -7.83
C GLU A 241 2.17 25.24 -8.17
N LEU A 242 1.83 25.44 -9.44
CA LEU A 242 1.02 26.58 -9.88
C LEU A 242 -0.35 26.59 -9.17
N TRP A 243 -1.05 25.46 -9.20
CA TRP A 243 -2.36 25.36 -8.54
C TRP A 243 -2.26 25.60 -7.01
N MET A 244 -1.24 25.02 -6.37
CA MET A 244 -1.00 25.22 -4.92
C MET A 244 -0.74 26.69 -4.59
N LYS A 245 0.05 27.38 -5.40
CA LYS A 245 0.33 28.82 -5.23
C LYS A 245 -0.95 29.66 -5.27
N ASP A 246 -1.82 29.37 -6.24
CA ASP A 246 -3.06 30.12 -6.44
C ASP A 246 -4.13 29.79 -5.39
N ASN A 247 -4.02 28.66 -4.70
CA ASN A 247 -5.00 28.16 -3.73
C ASN A 247 -4.49 28.09 -2.29
N GLY A 248 -3.35 28.71 -1.98
CA GLY A 248 -2.80 28.79 -0.61
C GLY A 248 -2.14 27.50 -0.13
N GLY A 249 -1.71 26.62 -1.03
CA GLY A 249 -0.93 25.42 -0.73
C GLY A 249 0.58 25.71 -0.66
N ILE A 250 1.34 24.69 -0.24
CA ILE A 250 2.80 24.81 -0.02
C ILE A 250 3.62 23.80 -0.81
N LEU A 251 2.99 22.85 -1.53
CA LEU A 251 3.71 21.91 -2.40
C LEU A 251 4.34 22.66 -3.59
N ALA A 252 5.62 22.46 -3.79
CA ALA A 252 6.39 23.01 -4.90
C ALA A 252 6.94 21.89 -5.80
N ALA A 253 7.26 22.18 -7.06
CA ALA A 253 7.79 21.20 -8.00
C ALA A 253 9.09 20.56 -7.51
N ARG A 254 9.91 21.29 -6.78
CA ARG A 254 11.14 20.79 -6.14
C ARG A 254 10.88 19.72 -5.09
N ASP A 255 9.73 19.73 -4.42
CA ASP A 255 9.38 18.71 -3.42
C ASP A 255 9.18 17.36 -4.10
N PHE A 256 8.53 17.35 -5.26
CA PHE A 256 8.38 16.16 -6.10
C PHE A 256 9.74 15.67 -6.64
N THR A 257 10.57 16.56 -7.19
CA THR A 257 11.89 16.19 -7.73
C THR A 257 12.82 15.59 -6.66
N ASN A 258 12.70 16.05 -5.42
CA ASN A 258 13.48 15.57 -4.29
C ASN A 258 12.93 14.31 -3.65
N TYR A 259 11.70 13.88 -4.01
CA TYR A 259 11.09 12.70 -3.40
C TYR A 259 11.87 11.42 -3.72
N LYS A 260 12.12 10.61 -2.70
CA LYS A 260 12.80 9.31 -2.81
C LYS A 260 12.12 8.27 -1.95
N THR A 261 11.91 7.08 -2.49
CA THR A 261 11.52 5.90 -1.68
C THR A 261 12.71 5.41 -0.86
N THR A 262 12.43 4.76 0.28
CA THR A 262 13.46 4.03 1.05
C THR A 262 13.15 2.54 1.10
N SER A 263 14.11 1.70 1.48
CA SER A 263 13.95 0.24 1.61
C SER A 263 14.59 -0.24 2.90
N PRO A 264 13.99 0.07 4.04
CA PRO A 264 14.49 -0.42 5.33
C PRO A 264 14.29 -1.95 5.43
N PRO A 265 15.05 -2.69 6.27
CA PRO A 265 14.79 -4.11 6.51
C PRO A 265 13.39 -4.31 7.12
N PRO A 266 12.72 -5.48 6.94
CA PRO A 266 11.41 -5.72 7.54
C PRO A 266 11.50 -5.81 9.07
N VAL A 267 10.40 -5.47 9.75
CA VAL A 267 10.17 -5.93 11.12
C VAL A 267 10.00 -7.42 11.10
N ARG A 268 10.67 -8.11 11.99
CA ARG A 268 10.55 -9.56 12.13
C ARG A 268 10.27 -9.92 13.59
N THR A 269 9.25 -10.74 13.79
CA THR A 269 9.01 -11.45 15.05
C THR A 269 8.55 -12.88 14.77
N THR A 270 8.47 -13.68 15.80
CA THR A 270 7.87 -15.02 15.73
C THR A 270 6.59 -15.05 16.56
N TYR A 271 5.63 -15.88 16.16
CA TYR A 271 4.41 -16.13 16.91
C TYR A 271 3.96 -17.57 16.69
N ARG A 272 3.96 -18.39 17.73
CA ARG A 272 3.49 -19.79 17.70
C ARG A 272 4.04 -20.58 16.50
N GLY A 273 5.37 -20.54 16.28
CA GLY A 273 6.05 -21.25 15.21
C GLY A 273 5.97 -20.58 13.82
N HIS A 274 5.35 -19.43 13.69
CA HIS A 274 5.33 -18.66 12.45
C HIS A 274 6.27 -17.46 12.54
N THR A 275 6.92 -17.12 11.44
CA THR A 275 7.64 -15.86 11.27
C THR A 275 6.68 -14.79 10.74
N ILE A 276 6.61 -13.65 11.41
CA ILE A 276 5.78 -12.51 11.03
C ILE A 276 6.71 -11.42 10.50
N LEU A 277 6.47 -10.99 9.27
CA LEU A 277 7.23 -9.95 8.58
C LEU A 277 6.33 -8.75 8.30
N GLY A 278 6.72 -7.59 8.76
CA GLY A 278 5.95 -6.36 8.58
C GLY A 278 6.80 -5.18 8.13
N MET A 279 6.16 -4.09 7.77
CA MET A 279 6.84 -2.86 7.38
C MET A 279 7.43 -2.16 8.60
N GLN A 280 8.60 -1.55 8.41
CA GLN A 280 9.24 -0.64 9.39
C GLN A 280 8.61 0.77 9.39
N PRO A 281 8.95 1.65 10.37
CA PRO A 281 8.51 3.03 10.36
C PRO A 281 9.00 3.82 9.14
N PRO A 282 8.22 4.85 8.89
CA PRO A 282 7.07 5.39 9.59
C PRO A 282 5.81 4.50 9.52
N SER A 283 5.85 3.15 9.41
CA SER A 283 4.74 2.20 9.60
C SER A 283 4.68 1.63 11.04
N SER A 284 3.62 1.88 11.86
CA SER A 284 3.44 1.16 13.13
C SER A 284 2.93 -0.27 12.91
N GLY A 285 2.42 -0.56 11.70
CA GLY A 285 1.80 -1.84 11.40
C GLY A 285 2.68 -3.03 11.76
N GLY A 286 3.92 -3.04 11.29
CA GLY A 286 4.84 -4.11 11.62
C GLY A 286 5.09 -4.27 13.13
N VAL A 287 5.17 -3.13 13.88
CA VAL A 287 5.39 -3.21 15.34
C VAL A 287 4.17 -3.57 16.11
N HIS A 288 3.05 -2.90 15.82
CA HIS A 288 1.83 -3.21 16.54
C HIS A 288 1.44 -4.66 16.37
N VAL A 289 1.49 -5.18 15.13
CA VAL A 289 1.26 -6.60 14.90
C VAL A 289 2.26 -7.43 15.71
N ALA A 290 3.56 -7.11 15.64
CA ALA A 290 4.58 -7.83 16.40
C ALA A 290 4.40 -7.67 17.92
N GLN A 291 4.19 -6.46 18.42
CA GLN A 291 4.03 -6.19 19.85
C GLN A 291 2.77 -6.84 20.41
N VAL A 292 1.62 -6.71 19.74
CA VAL A 292 0.37 -7.33 20.16
C VAL A 292 0.49 -8.85 20.15
N LEU A 293 1.03 -9.46 19.06
CA LEU A 293 1.24 -10.91 19.01
C LEU A 293 2.21 -11.39 20.10
N ASN A 294 3.29 -10.65 20.36
CA ASN A 294 4.23 -10.98 21.43
C ASN A 294 3.58 -10.92 22.82
N ILE A 295 2.67 -9.97 23.08
CA ILE A 295 1.87 -9.92 24.32
C ILE A 295 0.91 -11.12 24.39
N LEU A 296 0.18 -11.39 23.30
CA LEU A 296 -0.82 -12.46 23.23
C LEU A 296 -0.21 -13.87 23.32
N GLU A 297 1.08 -14.03 23.05
CA GLU A 297 1.79 -15.30 23.19
C GLU A 297 1.80 -15.82 24.66
N HIS A 298 1.59 -14.93 25.63
CA HIS A 298 1.49 -15.25 27.06
C HIS A 298 0.09 -15.71 27.51
N PHE A 299 -0.87 -15.79 26.60
CA PHE A 299 -2.24 -16.22 26.88
C PHE A 299 -2.59 -17.45 26.03
N ASP A 300 -3.30 -18.42 26.60
CA ASP A 300 -3.72 -19.62 25.86
C ASP A 300 -5.01 -19.36 25.07
N LEU A 301 -4.87 -18.58 23.98
CA LEU A 301 -6.01 -18.21 23.12
C LEU A 301 -6.66 -19.44 22.46
N ALA A 302 -5.96 -20.57 22.33
CA ALA A 302 -6.51 -21.78 21.72
C ALA A 302 -7.60 -22.43 22.60
N LYS A 303 -7.58 -22.15 23.90
CA LYS A 303 -8.62 -22.61 24.84
C LYS A 303 -9.79 -21.64 25.01
N MET A 304 -9.71 -20.46 24.40
CA MET A 304 -10.77 -19.46 24.47
C MET A 304 -11.67 -19.59 23.23
N ASP A 305 -12.99 -19.52 23.43
CA ASP A 305 -13.90 -19.33 22.31
C ASP A 305 -13.63 -17.96 21.68
N SER A 306 -13.44 -17.91 20.35
CA SER A 306 -13.14 -16.68 19.59
C SER A 306 -14.24 -15.61 19.73
N ASN A 307 -15.45 -15.98 20.12
CA ASN A 307 -16.56 -15.08 20.37
C ASN A 307 -16.77 -14.78 21.87
N SER A 308 -15.91 -15.30 22.75
CA SER A 308 -16.04 -15.07 24.18
C SER A 308 -15.61 -13.67 24.61
N ALA A 309 -16.14 -13.20 25.73
CA ALA A 309 -15.72 -11.95 26.35
C ALA A 309 -14.23 -11.98 26.70
N ASP A 310 -13.71 -13.11 27.20
CA ASP A 310 -12.30 -13.27 27.58
C ASP A 310 -11.37 -13.12 26.37
N PHE A 311 -11.72 -13.73 25.22
CA PHE A 311 -10.94 -13.58 23.98
C PHE A 311 -10.92 -12.13 23.50
N CYS A 312 -12.07 -11.47 23.44
CA CYS A 312 -12.17 -10.06 23.06
C CYS A 312 -11.44 -9.16 24.08
N HIS A 313 -11.54 -9.48 25.36
CA HIS A 313 -10.92 -8.70 26.43
C HIS A 313 -9.40 -8.72 26.33
N VAL A 314 -8.78 -9.89 26.24
CA VAL A 314 -7.31 -9.98 26.24
C VAL A 314 -6.71 -9.33 24.97
N ILE A 315 -7.36 -9.46 23.81
CA ILE A 315 -6.92 -8.78 22.58
C ILE A 315 -7.02 -7.26 22.75
N THR A 316 -8.14 -6.78 23.30
CA THR A 316 -8.36 -5.34 23.52
C THR A 316 -7.35 -4.76 24.50
N GLU A 317 -7.06 -5.44 25.60
CA GLU A 317 -6.06 -5.02 26.59
C GLU A 317 -4.65 -4.97 25.96
N ALA A 318 -4.26 -5.99 25.19
CA ALA A 318 -2.98 -5.99 24.48
C ALA A 318 -2.87 -4.81 23.48
N MET A 319 -3.95 -4.53 22.74
CA MET A 319 -4.00 -3.38 21.83
C MET A 319 -3.91 -2.05 22.59
N LYS A 320 -4.59 -1.87 23.71
CA LYS A 320 -4.51 -0.65 24.53
C LYS A 320 -3.07 -0.32 24.94
N LEU A 321 -2.31 -1.32 25.39
CA LEU A 321 -0.90 -1.16 25.75
C LEU A 321 -0.04 -0.77 24.56
N ALA A 322 -0.21 -1.45 23.43
CA ALA A 322 0.51 -1.15 22.20
C ALA A 322 0.17 0.25 21.66
N PHE A 323 -1.08 0.69 21.74
CA PHE A 323 -1.50 2.03 21.29
C PHE A 323 -0.99 3.14 22.20
N ALA A 324 -0.84 2.90 23.50
CA ALA A 324 -0.22 3.85 24.41
C ALA A 324 1.28 4.08 24.06
N ASP A 325 1.99 3.00 23.77
CA ASP A 325 3.37 3.07 23.28
C ASP A 325 3.46 3.77 21.92
N ARG A 326 2.53 3.50 21.01
CA ARG A 326 2.44 4.18 19.73
C ARG A 326 2.37 5.68 19.86
N ALA A 327 1.44 6.15 20.68
CA ALA A 327 1.17 7.58 20.83
C ALA A 327 2.42 8.37 21.27
N HIS A 328 3.30 7.75 22.06
CA HIS A 328 4.46 8.39 22.60
C HIS A 328 5.74 8.19 21.76
N TRP A 329 6.02 6.93 21.37
CA TRP A 329 7.33 6.58 20.84
C TRP A 329 7.42 6.67 19.31
N LEU A 330 6.30 6.65 18.58
CA LEU A 330 6.35 6.44 17.15
C LEU A 330 6.36 7.74 16.32
N GLY A 331 7.16 7.73 15.25
CA GLY A 331 7.33 8.80 14.26
C GLY A 331 8.25 8.35 13.14
N ASP A 332 8.63 9.26 12.26
CA ASP A 332 9.61 8.98 11.20
C ASP A 332 11.02 8.81 11.83
N PRO A 333 11.66 7.65 11.62
CA PRO A 333 12.97 7.36 12.21
C PRO A 333 14.10 8.29 11.77
N ALA A 334 13.95 8.96 10.65
CA ALA A 334 14.92 9.99 10.23
C ALA A 334 14.86 11.25 11.10
N PHE A 335 13.78 11.43 11.89
CA PHE A 335 13.49 12.62 12.69
C PHE A 335 13.24 12.35 14.18
N ALA A 336 12.96 11.09 14.55
CA ALA A 336 12.63 10.71 15.91
C ALA A 336 13.32 9.40 16.31
N LYS A 337 13.71 9.28 17.58
CA LYS A 337 14.24 8.04 18.13
C LYS A 337 13.09 7.09 18.48
N VAL A 338 12.96 6.00 17.73
CA VAL A 338 11.94 4.97 17.96
C VAL A 338 12.60 3.71 18.51
N PRO A 339 12.28 3.28 19.75
CA PRO A 339 12.95 2.14 20.38
C PRO A 339 12.66 0.80 19.68
N ARG A 340 13.68 0.05 19.29
CA ARG A 340 13.51 -1.34 18.82
C ARG A 340 12.91 -2.25 19.88
N GLY A 341 13.16 -1.98 21.13
CA GLY A 341 12.62 -2.73 22.25
C GLY A 341 11.10 -2.82 22.32
N LEU A 342 10.37 -2.04 21.52
CA LEU A 342 8.91 -2.18 21.39
C LEU A 342 8.46 -3.57 20.93
N VAL A 343 9.30 -4.30 20.17
CA VAL A 343 9.01 -5.68 19.72
C VAL A 343 9.78 -6.74 20.47
N ASP A 344 10.46 -6.37 21.55
CA ASP A 344 11.20 -7.30 22.40
C ASP A 344 10.23 -8.22 23.16
N LYS A 345 10.54 -9.53 23.16
CA LYS A 345 9.71 -10.56 23.84
C LYS A 345 9.70 -10.35 25.36
N ALA A 346 10.81 -9.93 25.96
CA ALA A 346 10.87 -9.67 27.40
C ALA A 346 10.03 -8.43 27.77
N TYR A 347 10.03 -7.40 26.94
CA TYR A 347 9.15 -6.24 27.12
C TYR A 347 7.67 -6.63 26.98
N ALA A 348 7.33 -7.43 25.98
CA ALA A 348 5.98 -7.94 25.79
C ALA A 348 5.48 -8.75 27.00
N LYS A 349 6.37 -9.56 27.63
CA LYS A 349 6.07 -10.27 28.89
C LYS A 349 5.73 -9.31 30.02
N GLN A 350 6.45 -8.20 30.17
CA GLN A 350 6.15 -7.16 31.16
C GLN A 350 4.78 -6.52 30.90
N LEU A 351 4.46 -6.26 29.64
CA LEU A 351 3.16 -5.70 29.24
C LEU A 351 2.03 -6.71 29.49
N ALA A 352 2.21 -7.97 29.16
CA ALA A 352 1.24 -9.03 29.39
C ALA A 352 0.89 -9.19 30.89
N ALA A 353 1.87 -9.07 31.78
CA ALA A 353 1.68 -9.12 33.22
C ALA A 353 0.79 -7.98 33.79
N ARG A 354 0.57 -6.90 33.01
CA ARG A 354 -0.33 -5.81 33.39
C ARG A 354 -1.80 -6.10 33.06
N ILE A 355 -2.07 -7.08 32.22
CA ILE A 355 -3.43 -7.44 31.79
C ILE A 355 -4.10 -8.24 32.92
N ARG A 356 -5.28 -7.79 33.33
CA ARG A 356 -6.11 -8.44 34.35
C ARG A 356 -7.32 -9.02 33.65
N MET A 357 -7.54 -10.34 33.78
CA MET A 357 -8.68 -11.02 33.13
C MET A 357 -10.04 -10.70 33.77
N ASP A 358 -10.02 -10.26 35.01
CA ASP A 358 -11.21 -9.94 35.80
C ASP A 358 -11.76 -8.52 35.62
N ARG A 359 -10.98 -7.64 34.92
CA ARG A 359 -11.38 -6.22 34.74
C ARG A 359 -10.55 -5.51 33.66
N ALA A 360 -11.12 -4.46 33.08
CA ALA A 360 -10.38 -3.55 32.21
C ALA A 360 -9.30 -2.79 33.01
N THR A 361 -8.07 -2.80 32.52
CA THR A 361 -6.94 -2.09 33.14
C THR A 361 -6.82 -0.68 32.57
N PRO A 362 -6.88 0.39 33.38
CA PRO A 362 -6.62 1.74 32.89
C PRO A 362 -5.18 1.89 32.41
N VAL A 363 -5.01 2.35 31.17
CA VAL A 363 -3.68 2.67 30.59
C VAL A 363 -3.54 4.19 30.56
N LYS A 364 -2.88 4.76 31.61
CA LYS A 364 -2.71 6.21 31.77
C LYS A 364 -1.54 6.76 30.97
N THR A 365 -0.53 5.93 30.67
CA THR A 365 0.71 6.33 29.97
C THR A 365 1.32 5.15 29.23
N HIS A 366 2.24 5.45 28.33
CA HIS A 366 3.06 4.47 27.62
C HIS A 366 3.92 3.63 28.56
N GLY A 367 4.44 2.50 28.05
CA GLY A 367 5.46 1.74 28.74
C GLY A 367 6.87 2.31 28.50
N THR A 368 7.87 1.61 29.06
CA THR A 368 9.28 1.96 28.92
C THR A 368 10.00 0.80 28.22
N PRO A 369 9.99 0.74 26.88
CA PRO A 369 10.69 -0.31 26.16
C PRO A 369 12.19 -0.20 26.36
N PRO A 370 12.94 -1.32 26.29
CA PRO A 370 14.39 -1.29 26.32
C PRO A 370 14.94 -0.33 25.25
N ARG A 371 15.97 0.42 25.60
CA ARG A 371 16.65 1.33 24.67
C ARG A 371 17.39 0.53 23.62
N SER A 372 17.02 0.72 22.36
CA SER A 372 17.76 0.21 21.20
C SER A 372 18.17 1.41 20.34
N THR A 373 19.28 1.28 19.67
CA THR A 373 19.88 2.34 18.84
C THR A 373 19.17 2.55 17.50
N ASP A 374 18.23 1.66 17.12
CA ASP A 374 17.61 1.68 15.80
C ASP A 374 16.10 1.97 15.85
N ASN A 375 15.65 2.76 14.89
CA ASN A 375 14.32 3.35 14.81
C ASN A 375 13.33 2.54 13.97
N LEU A 376 12.04 2.52 14.35
CA LEU A 376 10.96 1.86 13.59
C LEU A 376 9.55 2.49 13.81
N TYR A 377 8.65 2.57 12.72
CA TYR A 377 7.17 2.37 12.71
C TYR A 377 6.10 3.43 12.39
N SER A 378 4.99 3.07 11.61
CA SER A 378 3.62 3.64 11.59
C SER A 378 2.55 3.11 10.60
N LYS A 379 1.27 3.58 10.46
CA LYS A 379 0.01 3.01 9.86
C LYS A 379 -0.88 3.92 8.97
N HIS A 380 -1.69 3.52 7.90
CA HIS A 380 -3.10 3.40 7.37
C HIS A 380 -3.25 3.35 5.82
N THR A 381 -4.47 2.90 5.19
CA THR A 381 -4.45 2.05 4.09
C THR A 381 -5.58 1.50 3.29
N THR A 382 -5.41 1.18 2.00
CA THR A 382 -5.99 0.09 1.22
C THR A 382 -4.99 -1.04 1.14
N HIS A 383 -5.43 -2.32 1.34
CA HIS A 383 -4.56 -3.48 1.28
C HIS A 383 -4.92 -4.40 0.11
N PHE A 384 -3.90 -4.96 -0.55
CA PHE A 384 -4.03 -5.99 -1.57
C PHE A 384 -2.79 -6.87 -1.60
N SER A 385 -2.97 -8.14 -2.02
CA SER A 385 -1.91 -9.13 -2.03
C SER A 385 -1.91 -9.92 -3.32
N CYS A 386 -0.72 -10.30 -3.78
CA CYS A 386 -0.51 -11.15 -4.93
C CYS A 386 0.55 -12.21 -4.62
N ALA A 387 0.36 -13.41 -5.17
CA ALA A 387 1.33 -14.50 -5.11
C ALA A 387 1.41 -15.19 -6.47
N ASP A 388 2.55 -15.80 -6.79
CA ASP A 388 2.73 -16.60 -7.99
C ASP A 388 3.31 -17.99 -7.70
N GLY A 389 3.29 -18.87 -8.69
CA GLY A 389 3.83 -20.22 -8.58
C GLY A 389 5.35 -20.31 -8.47
N GLU A 390 6.07 -19.19 -8.67
CA GLU A 390 7.52 -19.11 -8.48
C GLU A 390 7.89 -18.83 -7.02
N GLY A 391 6.90 -18.54 -6.14
CA GLY A 391 7.11 -18.25 -4.73
C GLY A 391 7.33 -16.77 -4.42
N ASN A 392 6.99 -15.86 -5.34
CA ASN A 392 6.91 -14.45 -5.03
C ASN A 392 5.59 -14.14 -4.32
N TRP A 393 5.67 -13.40 -3.22
CA TRP A 393 4.54 -12.91 -2.45
C TRP A 393 4.66 -11.41 -2.25
N VAL A 394 3.60 -10.68 -2.46
CA VAL A 394 3.57 -9.23 -2.34
C VAL A 394 2.36 -8.81 -1.51
N ALA A 395 2.60 -8.05 -0.47
CA ALA A 395 1.59 -7.38 0.33
C ALA A 395 1.81 -5.87 0.19
N ILE A 396 0.82 -5.17 -0.33
CA ILE A 396 0.86 -3.71 -0.48
C ILE A 396 -0.30 -3.09 0.27
N THR A 397 0.02 -2.01 0.95
CA THR A 397 -0.98 -1.17 1.53
C THR A 397 -0.81 0.25 1.00
N ALA A 398 -1.84 0.77 0.30
CA ALA A 398 -1.82 2.07 -0.38
C ALA A 398 -2.93 2.98 0.12
N THR A 399 -2.71 4.29 0.11
CA THR A 399 -3.64 5.26 0.70
C THR A 399 -3.61 6.62 0.01
N VAL A 400 -4.67 7.39 0.21
CA VAL A 400 -4.71 8.86 0.11
C VAL A 400 -5.13 9.47 1.46
N ASN A 401 -5.10 8.68 2.54
CA ASN A 401 -5.54 8.92 3.90
C ASN A 401 -7.07 8.83 4.06
N THR A 402 -7.79 9.93 4.19
CA THR A 402 -9.27 9.89 4.30
C THR A 402 -9.94 9.75 2.93
N SER A 403 -11.26 9.50 2.90
CA SER A 403 -12.00 9.33 1.63
C SER A 403 -11.78 10.51 0.67
N PHE A 404 -11.23 10.23 -0.52
CA PHE A 404 -10.78 11.21 -1.54
C PHE A 404 -9.67 12.16 -1.04
N GLY A 405 -8.86 11.74 -0.08
CA GLY A 405 -7.73 12.51 0.43
C GLY A 405 -8.11 13.93 0.84
N SER A 406 -7.40 14.93 0.33
CA SER A 406 -7.67 16.37 0.53
C SER A 406 -8.90 16.89 -0.21
N LYS A 407 -9.58 16.06 -0.99
CA LYS A 407 -10.67 16.38 -1.94
C LYS A 407 -10.21 17.20 -3.14
N VAL A 408 -8.92 17.43 -3.29
CA VAL A 408 -8.32 18.17 -4.38
C VAL A 408 -7.98 17.23 -5.54
N ILE A 409 -8.45 17.52 -6.73
CA ILE A 409 -7.91 17.01 -7.99
C ILE A 409 -7.15 18.14 -8.67
N ILE A 410 -5.89 17.91 -9.02
CA ILE A 410 -5.12 18.89 -9.81
C ILE A 410 -5.75 18.99 -11.22
N PRO A 411 -6.23 20.16 -11.63
CA PRO A 411 -6.98 20.31 -12.88
C PRO A 411 -6.26 19.76 -14.11
N GLY A 412 -7.01 19.02 -14.95
CA GLY A 412 -6.49 18.38 -16.17
C GLY A 412 -5.55 17.19 -15.97
N THR A 413 -5.41 16.70 -14.73
CA THR A 413 -4.59 15.50 -14.42
C THR A 413 -5.41 14.31 -13.93
N GLY A 414 -6.59 14.54 -13.35
CA GLY A 414 -7.42 13.52 -12.73
C GLY A 414 -6.83 12.90 -11.45
N VAL A 415 -5.68 13.37 -10.98
CA VAL A 415 -5.01 12.84 -9.78
C VAL A 415 -5.62 13.42 -8.53
N ILE A 416 -6.20 12.55 -7.70
CA ILE A 416 -6.71 12.88 -6.36
C ILE A 416 -5.52 13.02 -5.42
N MET A 417 -5.36 14.19 -4.80
CA MET A 417 -4.28 14.44 -3.83
C MET A 417 -4.64 13.92 -2.45
N ASN A 418 -3.65 13.33 -1.79
CA ASN A 418 -3.77 12.84 -0.43
C ASN A 418 -4.03 13.98 0.58
N ASN A 419 -4.51 13.62 1.79
CA ASN A 419 -4.49 14.49 2.96
C ASN A 419 -3.65 13.88 4.09
N GLU A 420 -2.51 13.37 3.72
CA GLU A 420 -1.62 12.61 4.60
C GLU A 420 -0.95 13.46 5.67
N MET A 421 -0.94 14.78 5.50
CA MET A 421 -0.45 15.71 6.51
C MET A 421 -1.28 15.67 7.81
N ASP A 422 -2.52 15.16 7.76
CA ASP A 422 -3.38 14.96 8.94
C ASP A 422 -2.87 13.84 9.88
N ASP A 423 -2.03 12.95 9.37
CA ASP A 423 -1.42 11.90 10.18
C ASP A 423 -0.27 12.40 11.07
N PHE A 424 0.18 13.65 10.93
CA PHE A 424 1.05 14.28 11.91
C PHE A 424 0.32 14.68 13.19
N SER A 425 1.05 14.79 14.29
CA SER A 425 0.59 15.50 15.49
C SER A 425 0.61 16.99 15.24
N ILE A 426 -0.56 17.59 14.98
CA ILE A 426 -0.67 19.04 14.74
C ILE A 426 -0.52 19.86 16.02
N ALA A 427 -0.94 19.31 17.18
CA ALA A 427 -0.72 19.85 18.51
C ALA A 427 -0.84 18.74 19.57
N PRO A 428 -0.26 18.89 20.77
CA PRO A 428 -0.43 17.95 21.87
C PRO A 428 -1.90 17.73 22.24
N GLY A 429 -2.31 16.47 22.42
CA GLY A 429 -3.67 16.10 22.82
C GLY A 429 -4.76 16.28 21.74
N VAL A 430 -4.40 16.73 20.54
CA VAL A 430 -5.34 16.88 19.41
C VAL A 430 -5.32 15.60 18.57
N PRO A 431 -6.46 14.91 18.45
CA PRO A 431 -6.55 13.71 17.60
C PRO A 431 -6.62 14.09 16.12
N ASN A 432 -6.12 13.21 15.25
CA ASN A 432 -6.30 13.31 13.80
C ASN A 432 -7.71 12.84 13.39
N ALA A 433 -8.01 12.79 12.10
CA ALA A 433 -9.31 12.33 11.55
C ALA A 433 -9.74 10.92 12.01
N PHE A 434 -8.80 10.10 12.49
CA PHE A 434 -9.06 8.75 13.00
C PHE A 434 -9.13 8.68 14.54
N GLY A 435 -9.10 9.80 15.22
CA GLY A 435 -9.09 9.85 16.70
C GLY A 435 -7.73 9.47 17.31
N LEU A 436 -6.68 9.38 16.51
CA LEU A 436 -5.35 8.97 16.97
C LEU A 436 -4.58 10.16 17.54
N LEU A 437 -4.08 9.99 18.76
CA LEU A 437 -3.17 10.92 19.39
C LEU A 437 -1.72 10.62 18.97
N GLY A 438 -0.90 11.65 18.93
CA GLY A 438 0.53 11.55 18.72
C GLY A 438 1.28 12.54 19.61
N ALA A 439 2.58 12.31 19.75
CA ALA A 439 3.50 13.16 20.51
C ALA A 439 4.47 13.94 19.59
N GLU A 440 5.46 14.59 20.18
CA GLU A 440 6.49 15.36 19.45
C GLU A 440 7.27 14.52 18.44
N ALA A 441 7.44 13.20 18.72
CA ALA A 441 8.03 12.26 17.77
C ALA A 441 7.37 12.29 16.38
N ASN A 442 6.08 12.62 16.31
CA ASN A 442 5.30 12.74 15.08
C ASN A 442 4.88 14.18 14.75
N ALA A 443 5.53 15.20 15.30
CA ALA A 443 5.23 16.60 14.95
C ALA A 443 5.58 16.92 13.50
N VAL A 444 4.87 17.89 12.90
CA VAL A 444 5.11 18.35 11.53
C VAL A 444 6.51 18.93 11.39
N THR A 445 7.25 18.43 10.40
CA THR A 445 8.60 18.93 10.04
C THR A 445 8.80 18.76 8.54
N ALA A 446 9.45 19.71 7.89
CA ALA A 446 9.78 19.66 6.46
C ALA A 446 10.51 18.35 6.08
N GLY A 447 10.12 17.70 4.99
CA GLY A 447 10.72 16.45 4.50
C GLY A 447 10.39 15.19 5.31
N LYS A 448 9.78 15.33 6.49
CA LYS A 448 9.38 14.22 7.36
C LYS A 448 8.18 13.47 6.79
N ARG A 449 8.14 12.15 7.02
CA ARG A 449 7.00 11.31 6.71
C ARG A 449 6.06 11.24 7.90
N PRO A 450 4.74 11.46 7.71
CA PRO A 450 3.78 11.36 8.80
C PRO A 450 3.63 9.91 9.28
N LEU A 451 3.32 9.78 10.56
CA LEU A 451 3.02 8.51 11.20
C LEU A 451 1.77 7.87 10.58
N SER A 452 1.83 6.67 9.99
CA SER A 452 0.73 5.94 9.29
C SER A 452 0.33 4.63 10.00
N SER A 453 -0.82 4.03 9.73
CA SER A 453 -1.27 2.74 10.30
C SER A 453 -1.32 1.59 9.29
N MET A 454 -0.68 1.72 8.13
CA MET A 454 -0.56 0.68 7.11
C MET A 454 0.22 -0.54 7.60
N SER A 455 -0.30 -1.76 7.43
CA SER A 455 0.30 -2.97 7.95
C SER A 455 0.45 -4.07 6.90
N PRO A 456 1.15 -3.83 5.76
CA PRO A 456 1.44 -4.94 4.87
C PRO A 456 2.26 -5.98 5.64
N THR A 457 1.75 -7.21 5.66
CA THR A 457 2.31 -8.30 6.49
C THR A 457 2.41 -9.56 5.66
N ILE A 458 3.51 -10.28 5.81
CA ILE A 458 3.71 -11.65 5.31
C ILE A 458 3.96 -12.56 6.50
N VAL A 459 3.27 -13.68 6.52
CA VAL A 459 3.40 -14.73 7.53
C VAL A 459 4.01 -15.95 6.88
N LEU A 460 5.11 -16.47 7.45
CA LEU A 460 5.78 -17.66 6.97
C LEU A 460 5.72 -18.76 8.02
N LYS A 461 5.54 -20.00 7.59
CA LYS A 461 5.75 -21.20 8.36
C LYS A 461 6.92 -21.96 7.75
N ASP A 462 7.92 -22.32 8.55
CA ASP A 462 9.14 -23.02 8.09
C ASP A 462 9.80 -22.30 6.88
N ASP A 463 9.86 -20.95 6.96
CA ASP A 463 10.39 -20.04 5.93
C ASP A 463 9.68 -20.12 4.55
N LYS A 464 8.47 -20.71 4.50
CA LYS A 464 7.62 -20.86 3.32
C LYS A 464 6.31 -20.13 3.47
#